data_8a44b9a6717aeacf35c7b28e8aebb305
#
_entry.id   8a44b9a6717aeacf35c7b28e8aebb305
#
_cell.length_a   1.000
_cell.length_b   1.000
_cell.length_c   1.000
_cell.angle_alpha   90.00
_cell.angle_beta   90.00
_cell.angle_gamma   90.00
#
_symmetry.space_group_name_H-M   'P 1'
#
loop_
_entity.id
_entity.type
_entity.pdbx_description
1 polymer ?
#
loop_
_entity_poly.entity_id
_entity_poly.type
_entity_poly.pdbx_seq_one_letter_code
_entity_poly.pdbx_strand_id
1 'polypeptide(L)'
;MRSTDLDESAAKELARKLPSLEKHDYNTIDKLMRRIASKHRITGKALHDLFVKKYHRNPDSWIKNKLDEGDDSELQQEVDKFCDWACKRLHLKNKPEIELSMDTEEAQNNHHTGGHKMGDDKIWVYAKNRNLVDILRTVFHELVHVRQGELDMIDPGDSYPGSPIEAMADMLAGKYIKIYGEANHHIFQ
;
A
#
# COMPACT_ATOMS: atom_id res chain seq x y z
N MET A 1 39.86 8.89 14.07
CA MET A 1 38.81 8.91 13.04
C MET A 1 37.55 9.49 13.68
N ARG A 2 37.04 10.59 13.16
CA ARG A 2 35.82 11.23 13.68
C ARG A 2 34.59 10.38 13.29
N SER A 3 33.59 10.31 14.15
CA SER A 3 32.33 9.55 13.92
C SER A 3 31.71 9.82 12.55
N THR A 4 31.83 11.05 12.04
CA THR A 4 31.34 11.50 10.74
C THR A 4 31.99 10.80 9.54
N ASP A 5 33.26 10.36 9.63
CA ASP A 5 33.97 9.72 8.50
C ASP A 5 33.54 8.25 8.32
N LEU A 6 33.19 7.59 9.42
CA LEU A 6 32.69 6.20 9.41
C LEU A 6 31.26 6.15 8.80
N ASP A 7 30.44 7.12 9.13
CA ASP A 7 29.06 7.20 8.70
C ASP A 7 28.97 7.47 7.18
N GLU A 8 29.85 8.34 6.65
CA GLU A 8 29.93 8.59 5.20
C GLU A 8 30.41 7.37 4.40
N SER A 9 31.27 6.54 4.98
CA SER A 9 31.76 5.31 4.36
C SER A 9 30.64 4.29 4.18
N ALA A 10 29.72 4.18 5.15
CA ALA A 10 28.57 3.29 5.07
C ALA A 10 27.61 3.69 3.94
N ALA A 11 27.29 4.99 3.82
CA ALA A 11 26.45 5.50 2.76
C ALA A 11 27.07 5.29 1.36
N LYS A 12 28.40 5.45 1.23
CA LYS A 12 29.13 5.16 -0.02
C LYS A 12 29.09 3.68 -0.37
N GLU A 13 29.24 2.77 0.62
CA GLU A 13 29.16 1.34 0.39
C GLU A 13 27.77 0.95 -0.09
N LEU A 14 26.70 1.50 0.50
CA LEU A 14 25.34 1.27 0.04
C LEU A 14 25.13 1.77 -1.38
N ALA A 15 25.52 3.01 -1.70
CA ALA A 15 25.40 3.60 -3.02
C ALA A 15 26.11 2.79 -4.12
N ARG A 16 27.23 2.13 -3.78
CA ARG A 16 27.97 1.30 -4.73
C ARG A 16 27.27 -0.04 -5.00
N LYS A 17 26.58 -0.59 -4.02
CA LYS A 17 25.98 -1.93 -4.10
C LYS A 17 24.56 -1.91 -4.66
N LEU A 18 23.81 -0.85 -4.42
CA LEU A 18 22.44 -0.74 -4.90
C LEU A 18 22.32 -0.90 -6.43
N PRO A 19 23.13 -0.23 -7.27
CA PRO A 19 23.00 -0.37 -8.73
C PRO A 19 23.33 -1.74 -9.29
N SER A 20 24.07 -2.59 -8.54
CA SER A 20 24.44 -3.95 -8.97
C SER A 20 23.35 -4.99 -8.69
N LEU A 21 22.28 -4.60 -8.04
CA LEU A 21 21.17 -5.45 -7.74
C LEU A 21 20.15 -5.32 -8.90
N GLU A 22 19.98 -6.38 -9.70
CA GLU A 22 19.10 -6.36 -10.90
C GLU A 22 17.61 -6.51 -10.57
N LYS A 23 17.28 -7.12 -9.46
CA LYS A 23 15.89 -7.28 -8.98
C LYS A 23 15.87 -7.14 -7.47
N HIS A 24 15.12 -6.16 -6.98
CA HIS A 24 15.14 -5.82 -5.57
C HIS A 24 13.79 -6.08 -4.95
N ASP A 25 13.70 -7.17 -4.20
CA ASP A 25 12.65 -7.28 -3.21
C ASP A 25 13.05 -6.52 -1.95
N TYR A 26 12.07 -6.15 -1.17
CA TYR A 26 12.26 -5.47 0.11
C TYR A 26 13.26 -6.23 1.01
N ASN A 27 13.17 -7.56 1.07
CA ASN A 27 14.03 -8.39 1.91
C ASN A 27 15.49 -8.32 1.49
N THR A 28 15.79 -8.20 0.20
CA THR A 28 17.15 -8.09 -0.32
C THR A 28 17.77 -6.76 0.06
N ILE A 29 17.04 -5.66 -0.09
CA ILE A 29 17.52 -4.33 0.33
C ILE A 29 17.64 -4.22 1.84
N ASP A 30 16.67 -4.69 2.60
CA ASP A 30 16.72 -4.71 4.07
C ASP A 30 17.92 -5.53 4.58
N LYS A 31 18.15 -6.73 4.05
CA LYS A 31 19.34 -7.54 4.38
C LYS A 31 20.65 -6.83 4.05
N LEU A 32 20.72 -6.15 2.88
CA LEU A 32 21.89 -5.37 2.50
C LEU A 32 22.12 -4.21 3.46
N MET A 33 21.08 -3.46 3.77
CA MET A 33 21.15 -2.34 4.71
C MET A 33 21.56 -2.78 6.11
N ARG A 34 20.96 -3.85 6.65
CA ARG A 34 21.34 -4.43 7.97
C ARG A 34 22.79 -4.87 7.99
N ARG A 35 23.26 -5.54 6.93
CA ARG A 35 24.65 -5.99 6.82
C ARG A 35 25.64 -4.83 6.82
N ILE A 36 25.36 -3.77 6.05
CA ILE A 36 26.20 -2.57 6.00
C ILE A 36 26.15 -1.82 7.33
N ALA A 37 24.96 -1.61 7.88
CA ALA A 37 24.79 -0.95 9.18
C ALA A 37 25.55 -1.68 10.29
N SER A 38 25.45 -3.00 10.37
CA SER A 38 26.19 -3.82 11.34
C SER A 38 27.71 -3.69 11.15
N LYS A 39 28.21 -3.76 9.90
CA LYS A 39 29.63 -3.61 9.59
C LYS A 39 30.20 -2.26 10.04
N HIS A 40 29.42 -1.19 9.87
CA HIS A 40 29.80 0.16 10.23
C HIS A 40 29.37 0.58 11.65
N ARG A 41 28.78 -0.35 12.42
CA ARG A 41 28.30 -0.13 13.80
C ARG A 41 27.31 1.01 13.95
N ILE A 42 26.42 1.15 12.97
CA ILE A 42 25.31 2.13 12.97
C ILE A 42 23.97 1.37 12.90
N THR A 43 22.85 2.07 13.15
CA THR A 43 21.52 1.49 12.95
C THR A 43 21.10 1.55 11.48
N GLY A 44 20.19 0.67 11.05
CA GLY A 44 19.62 0.72 9.70
C GLY A 44 18.98 2.07 9.40
N LYS A 45 18.28 2.66 10.38
CA LYS A 45 17.70 4.00 10.27
C LYS A 45 18.76 5.07 10.06
N ALA A 46 19.84 5.05 10.83
CA ALA A 46 20.95 6.01 10.66
C ALA A 46 21.60 5.89 9.28
N LEU A 47 21.76 4.66 8.76
CA LEU A 47 22.26 4.42 7.41
C LEU A 47 21.33 5.00 6.35
N HIS A 48 20.02 4.77 6.49
CA HIS A 48 19.00 5.32 5.60
C HIS A 48 19.05 6.85 5.57
N ASP A 49 19.01 7.49 6.73
CA ASP A 49 19.02 8.95 6.85
C ASP A 49 20.28 9.57 6.27
N LEU A 50 21.44 8.94 6.48
CA LEU A 50 22.72 9.37 5.89
C LEU A 50 22.73 9.23 4.38
N PHE A 51 22.17 8.14 3.85
CA PHE A 51 22.08 7.91 2.42
C PHE A 51 21.19 8.95 1.75
N VAL A 52 19.99 9.19 2.29
CA VAL A 52 19.05 10.21 1.79
C VAL A 52 19.68 11.58 1.83
N LYS A 53 20.30 11.96 2.95
CA LYS A 53 20.97 13.26 3.10
C LYS A 53 22.10 13.48 2.09
N LYS A 54 22.87 12.43 1.79
CA LYS A 54 24.05 12.54 0.93
C LYS A 54 23.74 12.47 -0.55
N TYR A 55 22.80 11.63 -0.94
CA TYR A 55 22.53 11.35 -2.36
C TYR A 55 21.21 11.91 -2.85
N HIS A 56 20.42 12.54 -1.95
CA HIS A 56 19.07 13.05 -2.24
C HIS A 56 18.17 11.99 -2.91
N ARG A 57 18.41 10.72 -2.57
CA ARG A 57 17.67 9.56 -3.07
C ARG A 57 17.30 8.67 -1.90
N ASN A 58 16.07 8.17 -1.91
CA ASN A 58 15.63 7.18 -0.94
C ASN A 58 16.16 5.79 -1.36
N PRO A 59 16.88 5.02 -0.50
CA PRO A 59 17.25 3.63 -0.81
C PRO A 59 16.04 2.78 -1.20
N ASP A 60 14.88 3.08 -0.63
CA ASP A 60 13.63 2.38 -0.95
C ASP A 60 13.19 2.60 -2.41
N SER A 61 13.71 3.64 -3.11
CA SER A 61 13.49 3.82 -4.54
C SER A 61 14.13 2.73 -5.42
N TRP A 62 15.03 1.92 -4.87
CA TRP A 62 15.57 0.70 -5.49
C TRP A 62 14.74 -0.53 -5.15
N ILE A 63 13.82 -0.43 -4.18
CA ILE A 63 12.83 -1.48 -3.97
C ILE A 63 11.94 -1.43 -5.20
N LYS A 64 12.08 -2.45 -6.03
CA LYS A 64 11.12 -2.67 -7.09
C LYS A 64 9.78 -2.89 -6.40
N ASN A 65 8.96 -1.86 -6.36
CA ASN A 65 7.58 -2.07 -6.03
C ASN A 65 7.08 -3.08 -7.06
N LYS A 66 6.66 -4.26 -6.60
CA LYS A 66 5.97 -5.23 -7.44
C LYS A 66 4.79 -4.57 -8.20
N LEU A 67 4.37 -3.40 -7.73
CA LEU A 67 3.29 -2.57 -8.28
C LEU A 67 3.75 -1.59 -9.38
N ASP A 68 5.05 -1.19 -9.44
CA ASP A 68 5.54 -0.25 -10.48
C ASP A 68 6.00 -0.94 -11.76
N GLU A 69 6.22 -2.27 -11.76
CA GLU A 69 6.62 -3.06 -12.92
C GLU A 69 6.02 -4.47 -12.97
N GLY A 70 5.24 -4.85 -11.95
CA GLY A 70 4.29 -5.95 -12.05
C GLY A 70 3.20 -5.48 -13.00
N ASP A 71 2.98 -6.25 -14.03
CA ASP A 71 1.89 -6.07 -14.97
C ASP A 71 0.67 -5.54 -14.22
N ASP A 72 0.24 -4.29 -14.48
CA ASP A 72 -0.98 -3.69 -13.91
C ASP A 72 -2.15 -4.66 -14.03
N SER A 73 -2.07 -5.60 -14.98
CA SER A 73 -3.00 -6.69 -15.18
C SER A 73 -3.00 -7.72 -14.05
N GLU A 74 -1.85 -8.06 -13.43
CA GLU A 74 -1.82 -9.02 -12.31
C GLU A 74 -2.42 -8.43 -11.04
N LEU A 75 -2.09 -7.16 -10.74
CA LEU A 75 -2.70 -6.45 -9.63
C LEU A 75 -4.20 -6.31 -9.81
N GLN A 76 -4.64 -5.88 -11.00
CA GLN A 76 -6.06 -5.76 -11.31
C GLN A 76 -6.78 -7.10 -11.19
N GLN A 77 -6.19 -8.21 -11.67
CA GLN A 77 -6.76 -9.54 -11.52
C GLN A 77 -6.94 -9.96 -10.07
N GLU A 78 -5.95 -9.68 -9.20
CA GLU A 78 -6.07 -9.99 -7.76
C GLU A 78 -7.14 -9.13 -7.09
N VAL A 79 -7.23 -7.86 -7.44
CA VAL A 79 -8.29 -6.95 -6.96
C VAL A 79 -9.66 -7.41 -7.43
N ASP A 80 -9.79 -7.83 -8.69
CA ASP A 80 -11.06 -8.32 -9.26
C ASP A 80 -11.53 -9.63 -8.57
N LYS A 81 -10.63 -10.58 -8.33
CA LYS A 81 -10.92 -11.81 -7.57
C LYS A 81 -11.38 -11.50 -6.15
N PHE A 82 -10.67 -10.58 -5.49
CA PHE A 82 -11.06 -10.12 -4.16
C PHE A 82 -12.42 -9.43 -4.16
N CYS A 83 -12.67 -8.54 -5.12
CA CYS A 83 -13.94 -7.85 -5.29
C CYS A 83 -15.11 -8.85 -5.47
N ASP A 84 -14.94 -9.88 -6.31
CA ASP A 84 -15.94 -10.94 -6.50
C ASP A 84 -16.27 -11.68 -5.20
N TRP A 85 -15.24 -11.97 -4.40
CA TRP A 85 -15.42 -12.60 -3.10
C TRP A 85 -16.11 -11.66 -2.09
N ALA A 86 -15.67 -10.40 -2.04
CA ALA A 86 -16.19 -9.39 -1.12
C ALA A 86 -17.66 -9.03 -1.41
N CYS A 87 -18.03 -8.86 -2.68
CA CYS A 87 -19.41 -8.60 -3.10
C CYS A 87 -20.38 -9.70 -2.64
N LYS A 88 -19.96 -10.97 -2.75
CA LYS A 88 -20.76 -12.10 -2.24
C LYS A 88 -20.92 -12.05 -0.72
N ARG A 89 -19.87 -11.67 0.01
CA ARG A 89 -19.90 -11.56 1.49
C ARG A 89 -20.75 -10.41 1.98
N LEU A 90 -20.77 -9.31 1.25
CA LEU A 90 -21.56 -8.13 1.56
C LEU A 90 -22.99 -8.22 0.99
N HIS A 91 -23.30 -9.24 0.18
CA HIS A 91 -24.59 -9.38 -0.52
C HIS A 91 -24.94 -8.14 -1.36
N LEU A 92 -23.94 -7.60 -2.10
CA LEU A 92 -24.15 -6.47 -3.00
C LEU A 92 -25.06 -6.89 -4.17
N LYS A 93 -25.93 -5.98 -4.58
CA LYS A 93 -26.83 -6.17 -5.73
C LYS A 93 -26.05 -6.19 -7.04
N ASN A 94 -25.08 -5.29 -7.17
CA ASN A 94 -24.21 -5.17 -8.33
C ASN A 94 -22.75 -5.15 -7.89
N LYS A 95 -21.84 -5.67 -8.74
CA LYS A 95 -20.41 -5.53 -8.56
C LYS A 95 -19.97 -4.20 -9.16
N PRO A 96 -19.39 -3.27 -8.37
CA PRO A 96 -18.80 -2.07 -8.92
C PRO A 96 -17.50 -2.38 -9.67
N GLU A 97 -17.15 -1.52 -10.63
CA GLU A 97 -15.84 -1.50 -11.27
C GLU A 97 -14.80 -0.90 -10.30
N ILE A 98 -13.66 -1.56 -10.14
CA ILE A 98 -12.57 -1.05 -9.32
C ILE A 98 -11.52 -0.43 -10.24
N GLU A 99 -11.36 0.88 -10.16
CA GLU A 99 -10.36 1.64 -10.90
C GLU A 99 -9.13 1.88 -10.00
N LEU A 100 -8.00 1.29 -10.37
CA LEU A 100 -6.74 1.50 -9.66
C LEU A 100 -6.01 2.71 -10.23
N SER A 101 -5.72 3.70 -9.37
CA SER A 101 -4.99 4.90 -9.75
C SER A 101 -3.53 4.84 -9.26
N MET A 102 -2.62 5.18 -10.15
CA MET A 102 -1.21 5.41 -9.86
C MET A 102 -0.88 6.92 -9.77
N ASP A 103 -1.88 7.79 -9.86
CA ASP A 103 -1.69 9.24 -9.82
C ASP A 103 -1.62 9.77 -8.39
N THR A 104 -0.42 10.22 -8.01
CA THR A 104 -0.16 10.77 -6.68
C THR A 104 -0.80 12.13 -6.46
N GLU A 105 -0.94 12.95 -7.50
CA GLU A 105 -1.55 14.28 -7.40
C GLU A 105 -3.06 14.14 -7.16
N GLU A 106 -3.69 13.19 -7.82
CA GLU A 106 -5.09 12.86 -7.60
C GLU A 106 -5.36 12.42 -6.15
N ALA A 107 -4.53 11.51 -5.62
CA ALA A 107 -4.65 11.04 -4.24
C ALA A 107 -4.42 12.15 -3.20
N GLN A 108 -3.47 13.06 -3.46
CA GLN A 108 -3.20 14.20 -2.59
C GLN A 108 -4.35 15.21 -2.59
N ASN A 109 -4.93 15.48 -3.77
CA ASN A 109 -6.05 16.40 -3.92
C ASN A 109 -7.32 15.87 -3.25
N ASN A 110 -7.53 14.58 -3.30
CA ASN A 110 -8.70 13.92 -2.70
C ASN A 110 -8.55 13.70 -1.18
N HIS A 111 -7.33 13.79 -0.62
CA HIS A 111 -7.00 13.48 0.78
C HIS A 111 -7.43 12.07 1.23
N HIS A 112 -7.68 11.14 0.28
CA HIS A 112 -8.15 9.78 0.52
C HIS A 112 -7.35 8.78 -0.32
N THR A 113 -7.33 7.52 0.13
CA THR A 113 -6.71 6.40 -0.60
C THR A 113 -7.71 5.56 -1.37
N GLY A 114 -8.98 5.86 -1.24
CA GLY A 114 -10.10 5.29 -1.99
C GLY A 114 -11.28 6.22 -1.95
N GLY A 115 -12.25 5.99 -2.79
CA GLY A 115 -13.49 6.76 -2.82
C GLY A 115 -14.55 6.13 -3.70
N HIS A 116 -15.78 6.25 -3.23
CA HIS A 116 -16.99 5.87 -3.93
C HIS A 116 -17.97 7.04 -3.95
N LYS A 117 -18.49 7.40 -5.12
CA LYS A 117 -19.61 8.33 -5.24
C LYS A 117 -20.92 7.55 -5.18
N MET A 118 -21.82 7.93 -4.26
CA MET A 118 -23.17 7.35 -4.24
C MET A 118 -23.85 7.48 -5.60
N GLY A 119 -24.23 6.31 -6.17
CA GLY A 119 -24.86 6.24 -7.48
C GLY A 119 -23.91 5.97 -8.65
N ASP A 120 -22.61 5.99 -8.43
CA ASP A 120 -21.62 5.53 -9.42
C ASP A 120 -21.35 4.03 -9.25
N ASP A 121 -21.29 3.30 -10.37
CA ASP A 121 -20.90 1.87 -10.38
C ASP A 121 -19.38 1.68 -10.32
N LYS A 122 -18.64 2.72 -9.87
CA LYS A 122 -17.17 2.74 -9.82
C LYS A 122 -16.65 3.09 -8.45
N ILE A 123 -15.60 2.38 -8.07
CA ILE A 123 -14.77 2.67 -6.88
C ILE A 123 -13.36 3.01 -7.38
N TRP A 124 -12.87 4.17 -6.97
CA TRP A 124 -11.49 4.58 -7.20
C TRP A 124 -10.61 4.18 -6.02
N VAL A 125 -9.43 3.59 -6.28
CA VAL A 125 -8.46 3.20 -5.24
C VAL A 125 -7.05 3.57 -5.67
N TYR A 126 -6.36 4.38 -4.86
CA TYR A 126 -4.95 4.68 -5.07
C TYR A 126 -4.08 3.47 -4.72
N ALA A 127 -3.25 3.04 -5.67
CA ALA A 127 -2.47 1.81 -5.56
C ALA A 127 -0.94 2.02 -5.54
N LYS A 128 -0.44 3.17 -6.01
CA LYS A 128 1.00 3.44 -6.11
C LYS A 128 1.68 3.37 -4.74
N ASN A 129 2.78 2.63 -4.68
CA ASN A 129 3.60 2.45 -3.48
C ASN A 129 2.85 1.83 -2.27
N ARG A 130 1.77 1.08 -2.53
CA ARG A 130 1.01 0.36 -1.50
C ARG A 130 1.17 -1.14 -1.67
N ASN A 131 1.13 -1.88 -0.57
CA ASN A 131 1.11 -3.34 -0.63
C ASN A 131 -0.32 -3.85 -0.96
N LEU A 132 -0.38 -5.08 -1.50
CA LEU A 132 -1.65 -5.67 -1.93
C LEU A 132 -2.69 -5.72 -0.80
N VAL A 133 -2.29 -6.12 0.42
CA VAL A 133 -3.20 -6.18 1.58
C VAL A 133 -3.85 -4.84 1.87
N ASP A 134 -3.08 -3.75 1.78
CA ASP A 134 -3.57 -2.41 2.07
C ASP A 134 -4.53 -1.91 0.98
N ILE A 135 -4.24 -2.24 -0.29
CA ILE A 135 -5.14 -1.96 -1.42
C ILE A 135 -6.46 -2.73 -1.25
N LEU A 136 -6.40 -4.04 -0.99
CA LEU A 136 -7.59 -4.87 -0.80
C LEU A 136 -8.42 -4.45 0.41
N ARG A 137 -7.76 -4.00 1.48
CA ARG A 137 -8.46 -3.44 2.64
C ARG A 137 -9.24 -2.18 2.28
N THR A 138 -8.65 -1.29 1.48
CA THR A 138 -9.33 -0.09 0.99
C THR A 138 -10.51 -0.47 0.07
N VAL A 139 -10.31 -1.40 -0.86
CA VAL A 139 -11.40 -1.91 -1.70
C VAL A 139 -12.57 -2.41 -0.86
N PHE A 140 -12.30 -3.20 0.20
CA PHE A 140 -13.37 -3.70 1.06
C PHE A 140 -14.08 -2.58 1.82
N HIS A 141 -13.35 -1.58 2.31
CA HIS A 141 -13.90 -0.40 2.97
C HIS A 141 -14.91 0.31 2.05
N GLU A 142 -14.52 0.60 0.82
CA GLU A 142 -15.41 1.25 -0.15
C GLU A 142 -16.62 0.38 -0.52
N LEU A 143 -16.43 -0.95 -0.65
CA LEU A 143 -17.55 -1.87 -0.89
C LEU A 143 -18.56 -1.90 0.27
N VAL A 144 -18.11 -1.68 1.53
CA VAL A 144 -19.03 -1.51 2.66
C VAL A 144 -19.87 -0.25 2.49
N HIS A 145 -19.30 0.86 2.01
CA HIS A 145 -20.08 2.08 1.73
C HIS A 145 -21.09 1.85 0.62
N VAL A 146 -20.75 1.10 -0.43
CA VAL A 146 -21.75 0.68 -1.44
C VAL A 146 -22.91 -0.06 -0.78
N ARG A 147 -22.60 -1.01 0.13
CA ARG A 147 -23.66 -1.76 0.84
C ARG A 147 -24.49 -0.89 1.77
N GLN A 148 -23.86 0.03 2.47
CA GLN A 148 -24.56 0.97 3.33
C GLN A 148 -25.51 1.87 2.52
N GLY A 149 -25.08 2.33 1.33
CA GLY A 149 -25.94 3.06 0.39
C GLY A 149 -27.13 2.23 -0.13
N GLU A 150 -26.89 0.94 -0.50
CA GLU A 150 -27.97 0.02 -0.90
C GLU A 150 -29.02 -0.23 0.17
N LEU A 151 -28.66 -0.03 1.45
CA LEU A 151 -29.52 -0.21 2.61
C LEU A 151 -30.10 1.11 3.15
N ASP A 152 -29.88 2.23 2.45
CA ASP A 152 -30.29 3.57 2.87
C ASP A 152 -29.78 3.92 4.29
N MET A 153 -28.54 3.50 4.61
CA MET A 153 -27.92 3.73 5.94
C MET A 153 -27.09 5.02 6.00
N ILE A 154 -26.87 5.70 4.87
CA ILE A 154 -26.02 6.89 4.78
C ILE A 154 -26.90 8.12 4.62
N ASP A 155 -26.92 8.98 5.64
CA ASP A 155 -27.53 10.30 5.54
C ASP A 155 -26.52 11.36 5.06
N PRO A 156 -26.97 12.44 4.40
CA PRO A 156 -26.08 13.53 4.01
C PRO A 156 -25.34 14.11 5.24
N GLY A 157 -24.02 13.99 5.24
CA GLY A 157 -23.17 14.47 6.33
C GLY A 157 -22.65 13.40 7.28
N ASP A 158 -23.00 12.12 7.09
CA ASP A 158 -22.52 11.02 7.95
C ASP A 158 -21.10 10.54 7.63
N SER A 159 -20.57 10.89 6.45
CA SER A 159 -19.23 10.49 6.01
C SER A 159 -18.17 11.47 6.52
N TYR A 160 -17.90 11.45 7.84
CA TYR A 160 -16.77 12.16 8.43
C TYR A 160 -15.89 11.18 9.22
N PRO A 161 -14.57 11.41 9.31
CA PRO A 161 -13.66 10.52 10.03
C PRO A 161 -14.13 10.26 11.46
N GLY A 162 -14.32 8.97 11.80
CA GLY A 162 -14.80 8.55 13.12
C GLY A 162 -16.32 8.48 13.28
N SER A 163 -17.10 8.74 12.22
CA SER A 163 -18.55 8.49 12.24
C SER A 163 -18.85 6.99 12.41
N PRO A 164 -20.05 6.63 12.88
CA PRO A 164 -20.45 5.22 12.99
C PRO A 164 -20.37 4.46 11.65
N ILE A 165 -20.66 5.14 10.55
CA ILE A 165 -20.60 4.60 9.17
C ILE A 165 -19.16 4.24 8.81
N GLU A 166 -18.22 5.17 9.01
CA GLU A 166 -16.79 4.97 8.78
C GLU A 166 -16.20 3.89 9.72
N ALA A 167 -16.54 3.96 11.01
CA ALA A 167 -16.08 2.97 11.98
C ALA A 167 -16.54 1.56 11.63
N MET A 168 -17.76 1.40 11.12
CA MET A 168 -18.27 0.12 10.64
C MET A 168 -17.51 -0.37 9.40
N ALA A 169 -17.23 0.52 8.44
CA ALA A 169 -16.48 0.18 7.23
C ALA A 169 -15.05 -0.28 7.58
N ASP A 170 -14.35 0.45 8.44
CA ASP A 170 -13.01 0.11 8.92
C ASP A 170 -12.96 -1.23 9.66
N MET A 171 -13.92 -1.46 10.56
CA MET A 171 -14.03 -2.71 11.34
C MET A 171 -14.25 -3.91 10.41
N LEU A 172 -15.15 -3.79 9.45
CA LEU A 172 -15.45 -4.88 8.52
C LEU A 172 -14.28 -5.12 7.56
N ALA A 173 -13.66 -4.07 7.03
CA ALA A 173 -12.48 -4.19 6.19
C ALA A 173 -11.34 -4.91 6.93
N GLY A 174 -11.05 -4.51 8.17
CA GLY A 174 -10.03 -5.17 8.99
C GLY A 174 -10.34 -6.63 9.33
N LYS A 175 -11.61 -6.98 9.53
CA LYS A 175 -12.05 -8.36 9.77
C LYS A 175 -11.94 -9.23 8.52
N TYR A 176 -12.47 -8.74 7.41
CA TYR A 176 -12.63 -9.57 6.22
C TYR A 176 -11.32 -9.73 5.43
N ILE A 177 -10.40 -8.78 5.51
CA ILE A 177 -9.07 -8.98 4.92
C ILE A 177 -8.32 -10.13 5.61
N LYS A 178 -8.47 -10.32 6.92
CA LYS A 178 -7.90 -11.46 7.64
C LYS A 178 -8.52 -12.77 7.19
N ILE A 179 -9.86 -12.82 7.08
CA ILE A 179 -10.59 -14.03 6.63
C ILE A 179 -10.18 -14.40 5.20
N TYR A 180 -10.05 -13.41 4.30
CA TYR A 180 -9.60 -13.67 2.93
C TYR A 180 -8.16 -14.18 2.91
N GLY A 181 -7.28 -13.57 3.69
CA GLY A 181 -5.87 -13.94 3.78
C GLY A 181 -5.63 -15.34 4.36
N GLU A 182 -6.54 -15.91 5.17
CA GLU A 182 -6.45 -17.29 5.66
C GLU A 182 -6.47 -18.32 4.52
N ALA A 183 -7.19 -18.03 3.42
CA ALA A 183 -7.23 -18.87 2.22
C ALA A 183 -6.28 -18.40 1.11
N ASN A 184 -5.73 -17.18 1.23
CA ASN A 184 -4.93 -16.51 0.20
C ASN A 184 -3.66 -15.90 0.82
N HIS A 185 -2.81 -16.73 1.41
CA HIS A 185 -1.61 -16.27 2.16
C HIS A 185 -0.65 -15.39 1.35
N HIS A 186 -0.67 -15.49 0.00
CA HIS A 186 0.17 -14.70 -0.89
C HIS A 186 -0.08 -13.20 -0.78
N ILE A 187 -1.26 -12.76 -0.33
CA ILE A 187 -1.56 -11.33 -0.19
C ILE A 187 -0.72 -10.64 0.89
N PHE A 188 -0.13 -11.41 1.82
CA PHE A 188 0.72 -10.91 2.91
C PHE A 188 2.22 -10.96 2.56
N GLN A 189 2.59 -11.37 1.38
CA GLN A 189 3.98 -11.49 0.90
C GLN A 189 4.38 -10.28 0.06
#